data_48970b8732cfaee5b1a1246d57f2d50a
#
_entry.id   48970b8732cfaee5b1a1246d57f2d50a
#
_cell.length_a   1.000
_cell.length_b   1.000
_cell.length_c   1.000
_cell.angle_alpha   90.00
_cell.angle_beta   90.00
_cell.angle_gamma   90.00
#
_symmetry.space_group_name_H-M   'P 1'
#
loop_
_entity.id
_entity.type
_entity.pdbx_description
1 polymer ?
#
loop_
_entity_poly.entity_id
_entity_poly.type
_entity_poly.pdbx_seq_one_letter_code
_entity_poly.pdbx_strand_id
1 'polypeptide(L)'
;CMLIAPAICVIFFVSLMHEGLPTDLPIAVVDMDNSATSRNLIRQLDAFEQTEVYMKTMSFTEARQEMQKGNVYGIFYIPSGFAVDATSGKQPRLSFYTNGTYLIAASLLFRDMKTMSVLAGAAVGLQTGQAKGYTEAQIMGQLQPIVIDTHPIGNPWLNYSVYLNNTVLPGIIQLMVFLVTVFS
;
A
#
# COMPACT_ATOMS: atom_id res chain seq x y z
N CYS A 1 -35.61 -26.54 -0.32
CA CYS A 1 -34.46 -26.03 -1.09
C CYS A 1 -34.38 -24.51 -1.11
N MET A 2 -35.52 -23.79 -1.11
CA MET A 2 -35.55 -22.32 -1.27
C MET A 2 -34.95 -21.53 -0.09
N LEU A 3 -34.97 -22.06 1.13
CA LEU A 3 -34.34 -21.43 2.32
C LEU A 3 -32.90 -21.93 2.60
N ILE A 4 -32.59 -23.14 2.16
CA ILE A 4 -31.29 -23.78 2.43
C ILE A 4 -30.19 -23.13 1.59
N ALA A 5 -30.44 -22.83 0.31
CA ALA A 5 -29.44 -22.21 -0.58
C ALA A 5 -29.00 -20.83 -0.10
N PRO A 6 -29.88 -19.87 0.24
CA PRO A 6 -29.45 -18.59 0.79
C PRO A 6 -28.77 -18.72 2.16
N ALA A 7 -29.21 -19.68 3.01
CA ALA A 7 -28.54 -19.91 4.29
C ALA A 7 -27.12 -20.41 4.12
N ILE A 8 -26.86 -21.32 3.18
CA ILE A 8 -25.51 -21.79 2.83
C ILE A 8 -24.66 -20.63 2.29
N CYS A 9 -25.22 -19.80 1.40
CA CYS A 9 -24.51 -18.62 0.88
C CYS A 9 -24.12 -17.65 2.00
N VAL A 10 -25.03 -17.34 2.92
CA VAL A 10 -24.74 -16.44 4.06
C VAL A 10 -23.63 -17.02 4.94
N ILE A 11 -23.72 -18.30 5.31
CA ILE A 11 -22.69 -18.98 6.11
C ILE A 11 -21.35 -18.97 5.39
N PHE A 12 -21.34 -19.23 4.07
CA PHE A 12 -20.13 -19.21 3.26
C PHE A 12 -19.50 -17.82 3.23
N PHE A 13 -20.28 -16.76 2.96
CA PHE A 13 -19.75 -15.39 2.95
C PHE A 13 -19.29 -14.91 4.33
N VAL A 14 -20.03 -15.24 5.39
CA VAL A 14 -19.64 -14.91 6.77
C VAL A 14 -18.35 -15.64 7.14
N SER A 15 -18.21 -16.92 6.78
CA SER A 15 -16.99 -17.69 7.01
C SER A 15 -15.80 -17.13 6.23
N LEU A 16 -16.02 -16.71 4.98
CA LEU A 16 -14.98 -16.14 4.12
C LEU A 16 -14.51 -14.76 4.61
N MET A 17 -15.41 -14.00 5.24
CA MET A 17 -15.11 -12.69 5.83
C MET A 17 -14.59 -12.76 7.27
N HIS A 18 -14.58 -13.95 7.88
CA HIS A 18 -14.19 -14.13 9.27
C HIS A 18 -12.69 -13.89 9.50
N GLU A 19 -11.86 -14.13 8.50
CA GLU A 19 -10.40 -13.91 8.60
C GLU A 19 -9.98 -12.44 8.48
N GLY A 20 -10.93 -11.53 8.25
CA GLY A 20 -10.67 -10.09 8.21
C GLY A 20 -9.98 -9.61 6.94
N LEU A 21 -9.27 -8.49 7.06
CA LEU A 21 -8.47 -7.92 5.97
C LEU A 21 -7.14 -8.69 5.87
N PRO A 22 -6.58 -8.85 4.65
CA PRO A 22 -5.26 -9.43 4.48
C PRO A 22 -4.21 -8.65 5.27
N THR A 23 -3.41 -9.34 6.07
CA THR A 23 -2.25 -8.84 6.79
C THR A 23 -0.97 -9.29 6.09
N ASP A 24 0.16 -8.71 6.48
CA ASP A 24 1.49 -9.14 6.03
C ASP A 24 1.62 -9.18 4.49
N LEU A 25 1.14 -8.11 3.82
CA LEU A 25 1.26 -8.00 2.37
C LEU A 25 2.73 -7.76 1.97
N PRO A 26 3.36 -8.67 1.20
CA PRO A 26 4.76 -8.57 0.85
C PRO A 26 5.04 -7.37 -0.07
N ILE A 27 6.02 -6.57 0.32
CA ILE A 27 6.55 -5.45 -0.47
C ILE A 27 8.06 -5.59 -0.66
N ALA A 28 8.58 -5.03 -1.76
CA ALA A 28 9.99 -4.83 -1.96
C ALA A 28 10.39 -3.42 -1.55
N VAL A 29 11.54 -3.29 -0.88
CA VAL A 29 12.11 -1.99 -0.54
C VAL A 29 13.37 -1.77 -1.36
N VAL A 30 13.40 -0.67 -2.12
CA VAL A 30 14.59 -0.21 -2.85
C VAL A 30 15.17 0.98 -2.09
N ASP A 31 16.26 0.74 -1.36
CA ASP A 31 16.93 1.75 -0.55
C ASP A 31 18.23 2.22 -1.25
N MET A 32 18.15 3.40 -1.88
CA MET A 32 19.29 4.04 -2.54
C MET A 32 20.07 4.97 -1.60
N ASP A 33 19.51 5.27 -0.41
CA ASP A 33 20.15 6.16 0.57
C ASP A 33 21.06 5.43 1.54
N ASN A 34 20.67 4.20 1.90
CA ASN A 34 21.40 3.30 2.80
C ASN A 34 21.90 3.98 4.10
N SER A 35 21.15 4.94 4.61
CA SER A 35 21.46 5.70 5.82
C SER A 35 20.88 5.04 7.07
N ALA A 36 21.24 5.57 8.26
CA ALA A 36 20.58 5.17 9.50
C ALA A 36 19.10 5.57 9.49
N THR A 37 18.77 6.69 8.85
CA THR A 37 17.39 7.21 8.73
C THR A 37 16.55 6.31 7.83
N SER A 38 17.06 5.91 6.66
CA SER A 38 16.35 4.99 5.76
C SER A 38 16.12 3.63 6.41
N ARG A 39 17.12 3.09 7.12
CA ARG A 39 16.97 1.83 7.86
C ARG A 39 15.92 1.90 8.98
N ASN A 40 15.83 3.03 9.69
CA ASN A 40 14.78 3.25 10.69
C ASN A 40 13.40 3.29 10.04
N LEU A 41 13.26 3.99 8.92
CA LEU A 41 12.05 4.08 8.12
C LEU A 41 11.57 2.70 7.68
N ILE A 42 12.49 1.87 7.18
CA ILE A 42 12.17 0.49 6.74
C ILE A 42 11.69 -0.37 7.90
N ARG A 43 12.31 -0.26 9.09
CA ARG A 43 11.86 -0.99 10.27
C ARG A 43 10.46 -0.56 10.74
N GLN A 44 10.16 0.73 10.66
CA GLN A 44 8.83 1.24 10.97
C GLN A 44 7.80 0.76 9.97
N LEU A 45 8.17 0.68 8.69
CA LEU A 45 7.32 0.16 7.63
C LEU A 45 6.99 -1.33 7.83
N ASP A 46 7.97 -2.12 8.21
CA ASP A 46 7.84 -3.55 8.53
C ASP A 46 7.02 -3.83 9.81
N ALA A 47 6.81 -2.81 10.63
CA ALA A 47 6.00 -2.91 11.86
C ALA A 47 4.51 -2.63 11.65
N PHE A 48 4.07 -2.26 10.44
CA PHE A 48 2.66 -2.09 10.14
C PHE A 48 1.98 -3.46 9.93
N GLU A 49 0.77 -3.58 10.43
CA GLU A 49 0.00 -4.83 10.41
C GLU A 49 -0.25 -5.39 8.99
N GLN A 50 -0.33 -4.53 7.99
CA GLN A 50 -0.67 -4.94 6.63
C GLN A 50 0.52 -4.99 5.68
N THR A 51 1.72 -4.66 6.16
CA THR A 51 2.92 -4.53 5.34
C THR A 51 4.03 -5.44 5.85
N GLU A 52 4.53 -6.33 5.00
CA GLU A 52 5.72 -7.16 5.26
C GLU A 52 6.84 -6.78 4.29
N VAL A 53 8.03 -6.51 4.80
CA VAL A 53 9.20 -6.26 3.96
C VAL A 53 9.81 -7.58 3.50
N TYR A 54 9.31 -8.10 2.38
CA TYR A 54 9.77 -9.37 1.79
C TYR A 54 11.23 -9.32 1.33
N MET A 55 11.64 -8.21 0.70
CA MET A 55 13.02 -8.06 0.22
C MET A 55 13.51 -6.62 0.30
N LYS A 56 14.83 -6.47 0.47
CA LYS A 56 15.56 -5.20 0.39
C LYS A 56 16.59 -5.30 -0.71
N THR A 57 16.59 -4.34 -1.62
CA THR A 57 17.53 -4.29 -2.73
C THR A 57 17.92 -2.84 -3.04
N MET A 58 19.01 -2.66 -3.77
CA MET A 58 19.39 -1.37 -4.36
C MET A 58 19.00 -1.29 -5.85
N SER A 59 18.43 -2.37 -6.41
CA SER A 59 18.05 -2.45 -7.82
C SER A 59 16.53 -2.38 -7.99
N PHE A 60 16.05 -1.28 -8.57
CA PHE A 60 14.64 -1.15 -8.93
C PHE A 60 14.18 -2.22 -9.93
N THR A 61 15.07 -2.63 -10.83
CA THR A 61 14.76 -3.68 -11.83
C THR A 61 14.48 -5.02 -11.19
N GLU A 62 15.26 -5.39 -10.17
CA GLU A 62 15.06 -6.62 -9.41
C GLU A 62 13.72 -6.61 -8.66
N ALA A 63 13.43 -5.52 -7.92
CA ALA A 63 12.16 -5.35 -7.24
C ALA A 63 10.96 -5.42 -8.21
N ARG A 64 11.10 -4.82 -9.41
CA ARG A 64 10.08 -4.86 -10.44
C ARG A 64 9.86 -6.28 -10.99
N GLN A 65 10.92 -7.07 -11.14
CA GLN A 65 10.80 -8.46 -11.57
C GLN A 65 10.02 -9.30 -10.55
N GLU A 66 10.30 -9.11 -9.26
CA GLU A 66 9.56 -9.81 -8.20
C GLU A 66 8.08 -9.38 -8.13
N MET A 67 7.79 -8.10 -8.41
CA MET A 67 6.41 -7.64 -8.56
C MET A 67 5.71 -8.26 -9.79
N GLN A 68 6.41 -8.41 -10.90
CA GLN A 68 5.87 -9.05 -12.11
C GLN A 68 5.60 -10.54 -11.91
N LYS A 69 6.41 -11.22 -11.10
CA LYS A 69 6.18 -12.62 -10.70
C LYS A 69 5.01 -12.77 -9.72
N GLY A 70 4.53 -11.68 -9.12
CA GLY A 70 3.48 -11.70 -8.11
C GLY A 70 3.96 -11.98 -6.69
N ASN A 71 5.27 -12.00 -6.44
CA ASN A 71 5.86 -12.25 -5.13
C ASN A 71 5.73 -11.03 -4.20
N VAL A 72 5.61 -9.83 -4.75
CA VAL A 72 5.39 -8.58 -4.00
C VAL A 72 4.28 -7.75 -4.65
N TYR A 73 3.47 -7.08 -3.82
CA TYR A 73 2.35 -6.24 -4.25
C TYR A 73 2.72 -4.77 -4.44
N GLY A 74 3.86 -4.34 -3.88
CA GLY A 74 4.32 -2.98 -3.97
C GLY A 74 5.84 -2.85 -3.89
N ILE A 75 6.36 -1.71 -4.36
CA ILE A 75 7.77 -1.34 -4.25
C ILE A 75 7.83 0.01 -3.55
N PHE A 76 8.52 0.04 -2.41
CA PHE A 76 8.82 1.26 -1.68
C PHE A 76 10.22 1.73 -2.04
N TYR A 77 10.32 2.91 -2.67
CA TYR A 77 11.57 3.46 -3.18
C TYR A 77 12.02 4.65 -2.34
N ILE A 78 13.21 4.54 -1.77
CA ILE A 78 13.89 5.59 -1.01
C ILE A 78 15.02 6.14 -1.88
N PRO A 79 14.95 7.41 -2.35
CA PRO A 79 15.97 7.99 -3.19
C PRO A 79 17.26 8.26 -2.41
N SER A 80 18.36 8.36 -3.12
CA SER A 80 19.63 8.82 -2.58
C SER A 80 19.52 10.25 -2.05
N GLY A 81 20.16 10.54 -0.91
CA GLY A 81 20.08 11.86 -0.27
C GLY A 81 18.85 12.07 0.61
N PHE A 82 18.02 11.05 0.80
CA PHE A 82 16.83 11.12 1.65
C PHE A 82 17.15 11.64 3.07
N ALA A 83 18.19 11.12 3.72
CA ALA A 83 18.58 11.54 5.05
C ALA A 83 19.08 13.00 5.08
N VAL A 84 19.79 13.43 4.06
CA VAL A 84 20.29 14.81 3.93
C VAL A 84 19.13 15.78 3.75
N ASP A 85 18.17 15.47 2.89
CA ASP A 85 16.98 16.31 2.70
C ASP A 85 16.13 16.37 3.96
N ALA A 86 15.93 15.24 4.65
CA ALA A 86 15.21 15.16 5.91
C ALA A 86 15.85 16.05 7.00
N THR A 87 17.19 16.08 7.10
CA THR A 87 17.90 16.87 8.12
C THR A 87 18.07 18.34 7.75
N SER A 88 18.10 18.67 6.45
CA SER A 88 18.26 20.04 5.97
C SER A 88 16.98 20.88 6.01
N GLY A 89 15.86 20.31 6.44
CA GLY A 89 14.55 20.99 6.46
C GLY A 89 13.88 21.06 5.09
N LYS A 90 14.40 20.35 4.10
CA LYS A 90 13.69 20.10 2.85
C LYS A 90 12.69 18.97 3.08
N GLN A 91 11.58 19.02 2.35
CA GLN A 91 10.60 17.95 2.40
C GLN A 91 11.10 16.75 1.56
N PRO A 92 11.51 15.62 2.18
CA PRO A 92 11.98 14.49 1.43
C PRO A 92 10.82 13.84 0.68
N ARG A 93 11.09 13.29 -0.50
CA ARG A 93 10.10 12.58 -1.32
C ARG A 93 10.43 11.10 -1.37
N LEU A 94 9.43 10.29 -1.14
CA LEU A 94 9.48 8.84 -1.29
C LEU A 94 8.56 8.46 -2.45
N SER A 95 8.84 7.35 -3.11
CA SER A 95 7.96 6.86 -4.17
C SER A 95 7.45 5.47 -3.81
N PHE A 96 6.18 5.26 -4.04
CA PHE A 96 5.53 3.96 -3.82
C PHE A 96 4.88 3.49 -5.11
N TYR A 97 5.32 2.34 -5.60
CA TYR A 97 4.82 1.69 -6.81
C TYR A 97 3.94 0.51 -6.41
N THR A 98 2.72 0.47 -6.91
CA THR A 98 1.77 -0.62 -6.64
C THR A 98 1.41 -1.36 -7.91
N ASN A 99 1.15 -2.65 -7.78
CA ASN A 99 0.58 -3.42 -8.87
C ASN A 99 -0.94 -3.22 -8.90
N GLY A 100 -1.44 -2.47 -9.89
CA GLY A 100 -2.86 -2.16 -10.05
C GLY A 100 -3.77 -3.35 -10.35
N THR A 101 -3.20 -4.54 -10.59
CA THR A 101 -3.97 -5.78 -10.76
C THR A 101 -4.58 -6.24 -9.43
N TYR A 102 -3.93 -5.94 -8.30
CA TYR A 102 -4.36 -6.33 -6.95
C TYR A 102 -4.95 -5.14 -6.21
N LEU A 103 -6.17 -4.74 -6.56
CA LEU A 103 -6.80 -3.51 -6.07
C LEU A 103 -6.91 -3.45 -4.53
N ILE A 104 -7.27 -4.57 -3.90
CA ILE A 104 -7.43 -4.64 -2.44
C ILE A 104 -6.07 -4.46 -1.76
N ALA A 105 -5.06 -5.25 -2.15
CA ALA A 105 -3.72 -5.14 -1.60
C ALA A 105 -3.14 -3.72 -1.82
N ALA A 106 -3.30 -3.16 -3.01
CA ALA A 106 -2.85 -1.81 -3.32
C ALA A 106 -3.51 -0.75 -2.43
N SER A 107 -4.82 -0.85 -2.15
CA SER A 107 -5.54 0.10 -1.30
C SER A 107 -5.13 0.02 0.18
N LEU A 108 -4.88 -1.18 0.69
CA LEU A 108 -4.42 -1.40 2.07
C LEU A 108 -3.00 -0.88 2.27
N LEU A 109 -2.10 -1.22 1.37
CA LEU A 109 -0.72 -0.71 1.38
C LEU A 109 -0.68 0.82 1.24
N PHE A 110 -1.56 1.41 0.43
CA PHE A 110 -1.67 2.86 0.31
C PHE A 110 -2.05 3.53 1.63
N ARG A 111 -2.96 2.91 2.40
CA ARG A 111 -3.35 3.41 3.73
C ARG A 111 -2.15 3.41 4.68
N ASP A 112 -1.39 2.32 4.72
CA ASP A 112 -0.19 2.21 5.55
C ASP A 112 0.87 3.23 5.12
N MET A 113 1.09 3.41 3.82
CA MET A 113 2.01 4.42 3.29
C MET A 113 1.60 5.83 3.70
N LYS A 114 0.32 6.15 3.68
CA LYS A 114 -0.19 7.45 4.12
C LYS A 114 0.07 7.68 5.61
N THR A 115 -0.18 6.67 6.44
CA THR A 115 0.11 6.73 7.88
C THR A 115 1.61 6.87 8.13
N MET A 116 2.43 6.11 7.42
CA MET A 116 3.88 6.19 7.45
C MET A 116 4.40 7.58 7.09
N SER A 117 3.83 8.21 6.06
CA SER A 117 4.17 9.57 5.63
C SER A 117 4.02 10.58 6.77
N VAL A 118 2.92 10.50 7.51
CA VAL A 118 2.65 11.39 8.64
C VAL A 118 3.62 11.11 9.79
N LEU A 119 3.78 9.86 10.18
CA LEU A 119 4.66 9.46 11.29
C LEU A 119 6.14 9.77 11.01
N ALA A 120 6.61 9.46 9.81
CA ALA A 120 7.98 9.76 9.40
C ALA A 120 8.23 11.28 9.32
N GLY A 121 7.27 12.04 8.80
CA GLY A 121 7.31 13.51 8.80
C GLY A 121 7.39 14.08 10.20
N ALA A 122 6.59 13.55 11.14
CA ALA A 122 6.63 13.94 12.54
C ALA A 122 7.98 13.62 13.18
N ALA A 123 8.52 12.41 12.99
CA ALA A 123 9.80 12.00 13.55
C ALA A 123 10.97 12.88 13.04
N VAL A 124 11.01 13.15 11.75
CA VAL A 124 12.02 14.04 11.13
C VAL A 124 11.86 15.47 11.63
N GLY A 125 10.62 15.97 11.71
CA GLY A 125 10.32 17.31 12.19
C GLY A 125 10.73 17.52 13.65
N LEU A 126 10.45 16.55 14.52
CA LEU A 126 10.88 16.58 15.93
C LEU A 126 12.40 16.61 16.04
N GLN A 127 13.10 15.72 15.33
CA GLN A 127 14.55 15.65 15.39
C GLN A 127 15.22 16.94 14.91
N THR A 128 14.76 17.50 13.78
CA THR A 128 15.31 18.74 13.23
C THR A 128 14.91 19.98 14.01
N GLY A 129 13.71 20.03 14.56
CA GLY A 129 13.20 21.14 15.35
C GLY A 129 13.90 21.21 16.72
N GLN A 130 14.11 20.08 17.40
CA GLN A 130 14.87 20.03 18.65
C GLN A 130 16.32 20.49 18.44
N ALA A 131 16.96 20.09 17.33
CA ALA A 131 18.31 20.56 16.99
C ALA A 131 18.38 22.08 16.77
N LYS A 132 17.28 22.72 16.41
CA LYS A 132 17.15 24.19 16.27
C LYS A 132 16.64 24.90 17.51
N GLY A 133 16.40 24.18 18.61
CA GLY A 133 15.95 24.74 19.89
C GLY A 133 14.45 25.08 19.93
N TYR A 134 13.64 24.57 19.01
CA TYR A 134 12.19 24.75 19.05
C TYR A 134 11.52 23.82 20.08
N THR A 135 10.43 24.29 20.69
CA THR A 135 9.60 23.45 21.58
C THR A 135 8.75 22.48 20.77
N GLU A 136 8.38 21.34 21.38
CA GLU A 136 7.51 20.34 20.71
C GLU A 136 6.22 20.94 20.14
N ALA A 137 5.58 21.87 20.86
CA ALA A 137 4.36 22.53 20.41
C ALA A 137 4.57 23.38 19.14
N GLN A 138 5.72 24.05 19.03
CA GLN A 138 6.08 24.82 17.84
C GLN A 138 6.40 23.91 16.65
N ILE A 139 7.05 22.80 16.91
CA ILE A 139 7.37 21.80 15.87
C ILE A 139 6.09 21.17 15.36
N MET A 140 5.19 20.73 16.22
CA MET A 140 3.93 20.09 15.84
C MET A 140 3.04 21.00 14.96
N GLY A 141 3.06 22.31 15.16
CA GLY A 141 2.34 23.27 14.33
C GLY A 141 2.91 23.47 12.91
N GLN A 142 4.16 23.07 12.69
CA GLN A 142 4.89 23.25 11.41
C GLN A 142 5.21 21.93 10.70
N LEU A 143 4.77 20.80 11.27
CA LEU A 143 5.05 19.49 10.67
C LEU A 143 4.40 19.36 9.29
N GLN A 144 5.26 19.13 8.31
CA GLN A 144 4.81 18.73 6.98
C GLN A 144 5.05 17.21 6.83
N PRO A 145 4.01 16.45 6.44
CA PRO A 145 4.21 15.03 6.18
C PRO A 145 5.19 14.82 5.02
N ILE A 146 5.95 13.73 5.07
CA ILE A 146 6.79 13.32 3.96
C ILE A 146 5.91 13.04 2.75
N VAL A 147 6.24 13.56 1.59
CA VAL A 147 5.48 13.28 0.36
C VAL A 147 5.82 11.87 -0.11
N ILE A 148 4.79 11.04 -0.25
CA ILE A 148 4.90 9.75 -0.91
C ILE A 148 4.18 9.84 -2.25
N ASP A 149 4.95 9.86 -3.32
CA ASP A 149 4.42 9.82 -4.68
C ASP A 149 4.04 8.38 -5.02
N THR A 150 2.77 8.16 -5.31
CA THR A 150 2.24 6.83 -5.63
C THR A 150 2.15 6.62 -7.13
N HIS A 151 2.73 5.53 -7.61
CA HIS A 151 2.78 5.17 -9.02
C HIS A 151 2.11 3.81 -9.24
N PRO A 152 0.84 3.75 -9.66
CA PRO A 152 0.20 2.49 -10.02
C PRO A 152 0.83 1.93 -11.30
N ILE A 153 1.33 0.69 -11.21
CA ILE A 153 1.90 -0.05 -12.34
C ILE A 153 0.83 -1.02 -12.85
N GLY A 154 0.56 -1.00 -14.16
CA GLY A 154 -0.35 -1.92 -14.83
C GLY A 154 -1.77 -1.40 -15.07
N ASN A 155 -2.34 -0.62 -14.17
CA ASN A 155 -3.60 0.11 -14.39
C ASN A 155 -3.43 1.57 -13.95
N PRO A 156 -2.92 2.45 -14.82
CA PRO A 156 -2.59 3.84 -14.46
C PRO A 156 -3.80 4.67 -14.06
N TRP A 157 -4.99 4.24 -14.41
CA TRP A 157 -6.20 5.03 -14.17
C TRP A 157 -6.92 4.67 -12.87
N LEU A 158 -6.53 3.57 -12.15
CA LEU A 158 -7.28 3.05 -10.99
C LEU A 158 -8.80 3.09 -11.25
N ASN A 159 -9.19 2.82 -12.50
CA ASN A 159 -10.56 3.00 -12.93
C ASN A 159 -11.38 1.82 -12.41
N TYR A 160 -12.15 2.09 -11.37
CA TYR A 160 -13.09 1.15 -10.78
C TYR A 160 -14.06 0.56 -11.82
N SER A 161 -14.34 1.32 -12.88
CA SER A 161 -15.15 0.88 -14.02
C SER A 161 -14.50 -0.29 -14.78
N VAL A 162 -13.19 -0.28 -14.98
CA VAL A 162 -12.47 -1.38 -15.65
C VAL A 162 -12.51 -2.64 -14.81
N TYR A 163 -12.34 -2.50 -13.49
CA TYR A 163 -12.45 -3.62 -12.57
C TYR A 163 -13.87 -4.19 -12.52
N LEU A 164 -14.88 -3.33 -12.39
CA LEU A 164 -16.29 -3.74 -12.38
C LEU A 164 -16.69 -4.40 -13.70
N ASN A 165 -16.31 -3.86 -14.85
CA ASN A 165 -16.65 -4.46 -16.14
C ASN A 165 -16.06 -5.87 -16.29
N ASN A 166 -14.83 -6.09 -15.87
CA ASN A 166 -14.20 -7.40 -16.00
C ASN A 166 -14.71 -8.43 -15.00
N THR A 167 -15.24 -8.00 -13.85
CA THR A 167 -15.68 -8.92 -12.79
C THR A 167 -17.19 -9.06 -12.74
N VAL A 168 -17.94 -7.97 -12.84
CA VAL A 168 -19.39 -7.95 -12.67
C VAL A 168 -20.12 -8.32 -13.96
N LEU A 169 -19.63 -7.88 -15.13
CA LEU A 169 -20.27 -8.12 -16.40
C LEU A 169 -20.39 -9.63 -16.74
N PRO A 170 -19.32 -10.45 -16.61
CA PRO A 170 -19.43 -11.89 -16.78
C PRO A 170 -20.41 -12.55 -15.79
N GLY A 171 -20.41 -12.07 -14.54
CA GLY A 171 -21.34 -12.56 -13.52
C GLY A 171 -22.81 -12.27 -13.83
N ILE A 172 -23.12 -11.08 -14.34
CA ILE A 172 -24.49 -10.72 -14.79
C ILE A 172 -24.92 -11.57 -15.99
N ILE A 173 -24.04 -11.75 -16.99
CA ILE A 173 -24.31 -12.58 -18.14
C ILE A 173 -24.60 -14.02 -17.72
N GLN A 174 -23.79 -14.57 -16.83
CA GLN A 174 -23.98 -15.91 -16.29
C GLN A 174 -25.30 -16.05 -15.54
N LEU A 175 -25.66 -15.06 -14.75
CA LEU A 175 -26.94 -15.02 -14.03
C LEU A 175 -28.14 -14.94 -15.00
N MET A 176 -28.03 -14.16 -16.08
CA MET A 176 -29.06 -14.09 -17.14
C MET A 176 -29.22 -15.41 -17.88
N VAL A 177 -28.12 -16.08 -18.23
CA VAL A 177 -28.17 -17.41 -18.86
C VAL A 177 -28.85 -18.42 -17.94
N PHE A 178 -28.55 -18.41 -16.64
CA PHE A 178 -29.21 -19.25 -15.64
C PHE A 178 -30.72 -18.98 -15.56
N LEU A 179 -31.12 -17.72 -15.50
CA LEU A 179 -32.53 -17.33 -15.46
C LEU A 179 -33.30 -17.81 -16.70
N VAL A 180 -32.74 -17.59 -17.90
CA VAL A 180 -33.35 -18.03 -19.14
C VAL A 180 -33.48 -19.55 -19.20
N THR A 181 -32.48 -20.31 -18.77
CA THR A 181 -32.53 -21.78 -18.80
C THR A 181 -33.47 -22.37 -17.75
N VAL A 182 -33.72 -21.69 -16.63
CA VAL A 182 -34.65 -22.15 -15.60
C VAL A 182 -36.10 -21.84 -15.96
N PHE A 183 -36.37 -20.75 -16.70
CA PHE A 183 -37.71 -20.31 -17.07
C PHE A 183 -38.11 -20.63 -18.52
N SER A 184 -37.23 -21.28 -19.32
CA SER A 184 -37.52 -21.83 -20.64
C SER A 184 -37.93 -23.29 -20.54
#